data_90372b752246988d547976f8f2d26b7f
#
_entry.id   90372b752246988d547976f8f2d26b7f
#
_cell.length_a   1.000
_cell.length_b   1.000
_cell.length_c   1.000
_cell.angle_alpha   90.00
_cell.angle_beta   90.00
_cell.angle_gamma   90.00
#
_symmetry.space_group_name_H-M   'P 1'
#
loop_
_entity.id
_entity.type
_entity.pdbx_description
1 polymer ?
#
loop_
_entity_poly.entity_id
_entity_poly.type
_entity_poly.pdbx_seq_one_letter_code
_entity_poly.pdbx_strand_id
1 'polypeptide(L)'
;MENPIIENSGLLEQKALNILHEYQGANNYILKLKGIFNPNKRGIPTRSQCEYIINYSNTIPKIAKKWVELDDYFSEKISNEKLYTVPPKQVWIEKLLVEKDKSYHIWGRFFESEPLIDFWLPKAAVIKNPEQYYKEIDYSKYSHRPLLSHQVEAVEKLVKTKRFILADDMGLGKTTSTIVAALETEAKKILIICPASLKINWQREIENYTDRSTYICGSKRYQDADFVIVNYDILKNFHDPKDRDKSRILQSNFDLVIIDEAHYIQNKTAQRTKLINDFVKGVDRLWLLTGTPMTSRPMNYFNLLELIESPVAANWMAYVVRYCNGYQFKVGNRKVWNVMGASNLEELRDRTSRQVLRRLKTDVLDLPDKIITPVYLRLKSKEYEELMGEYFEWYEKNPDESSSLTVQFTKLTKVRQVIAQEKIRSTIELVENILEQDKKVIVFTNFTDSLNKIYEHFGKQAVYLDGSCSPAKRQNAVDEFQNNDKIKVFVGNLKAAGVGITLTAAEAVIMNDLSFVPSDHAQAEDRSYRYGQKSNVSVYYPIFENTIEGAIYDILNKKKNIFETVMGDNVGKAEIVQEIMNQIFGNR
;
A
#
# COMPACT_ATOMS: atom_id res chain seq x y z
N MET A 1 31.45 37.32 -6.37
CA MET A 1 32.58 36.43 -6.05
C MET A 1 32.78 35.59 -7.27
N GLU A 2 33.88 35.81 -7.97
CA GLU A 2 34.26 35.02 -9.14
C GLU A 2 34.50 33.59 -8.69
N ASN A 3 34.01 32.66 -9.45
CA ASN A 3 34.06 31.24 -9.15
C ASN A 3 35.52 30.77 -9.41
N PRO A 4 36.29 30.35 -8.40
CA PRO A 4 37.72 30.05 -8.57
C PRO A 4 37.99 28.76 -9.35
N ILE A 5 36.96 28.07 -9.83
CA ILE A 5 37.07 26.75 -10.49
C ILE A 5 37.19 26.88 -12.01
N ILE A 6 36.91 28.05 -12.57
CA ILE A 6 36.74 28.24 -14.02
C ILE A 6 38.05 28.46 -14.79
N GLU A 7 39.17 28.72 -14.12
CA GLU A 7 40.39 29.18 -14.81
C GLU A 7 41.22 28.11 -15.51
N ASN A 8 40.97 26.82 -15.32
CA ASN A 8 41.82 25.82 -15.98
C ASN A 8 41.09 24.52 -16.33
N SER A 9 40.51 24.45 -17.52
CA SER A 9 39.79 23.28 -18.02
C SER A 9 40.61 21.96 -18.01
N GLY A 10 41.93 22.06 -18.18
CA GLY A 10 42.84 20.92 -18.06
C GLY A 10 42.96 20.39 -16.62
N LEU A 11 42.83 21.26 -15.63
CA LEU A 11 42.88 20.88 -14.24
C LEU A 11 41.59 20.10 -13.81
N LEU A 12 40.42 20.52 -14.28
CA LEU A 12 39.16 19.83 -14.03
C LEU A 12 39.08 18.47 -14.72
N GLU A 13 39.62 18.37 -15.93
CA GLU A 13 39.77 17.10 -16.65
C GLU A 13 40.67 16.14 -15.86
N GLN A 14 41.81 16.63 -15.37
CA GLN A 14 42.69 15.83 -14.52
C GLN A 14 42.05 15.43 -13.21
N LYS A 15 41.25 16.29 -12.57
CA LYS A 15 40.48 15.98 -11.37
C LYS A 15 39.43 14.89 -11.65
N ALA A 16 38.69 14.99 -12.77
CA ALA A 16 37.72 13.99 -13.16
C ALA A 16 38.39 12.62 -13.39
N LEU A 17 39.53 12.61 -14.07
CA LEU A 17 40.33 11.41 -14.28
C LEU A 17 40.85 10.83 -12.96
N ASN A 18 41.30 11.68 -12.03
CA ASN A 18 41.77 11.24 -10.70
C ASN A 18 40.64 10.64 -9.89
N ILE A 19 39.43 11.20 -9.95
CA ILE A 19 38.24 10.65 -9.29
C ILE A 19 37.95 9.23 -9.80
N LEU A 20 38.02 9.05 -11.12
CA LEU A 20 37.81 7.74 -11.73
C LEU A 20 38.96 6.77 -11.41
N HIS A 21 40.20 7.25 -11.28
CA HIS A 21 41.35 6.44 -10.89
C HIS A 21 41.32 6.01 -9.41
N GLU A 22 40.90 6.87 -8.50
CA GLU A 22 40.83 6.62 -7.06
C GLU A 22 39.94 5.40 -6.74
N TYR A 23 38.97 5.13 -7.61
CA TYR A 23 38.03 4.02 -7.45
C TYR A 23 38.35 2.79 -8.28
N GLN A 24 39.49 2.75 -8.91
CA GLN A 24 39.90 1.69 -9.85
C GLN A 24 39.97 0.28 -9.32
N GLY A 25 39.88 0.06 -8.05
CA GLY A 25 39.96 -1.30 -7.47
C GLY A 25 38.75 -1.72 -6.64
N ALA A 26 37.79 -0.84 -6.46
CA ALA A 26 36.85 -0.99 -5.37
C ALA A 26 35.61 -1.86 -5.64
N ASN A 27 35.15 -2.01 -6.85
CA ASN A 27 34.10 -2.97 -7.23
C ASN A 27 33.81 -3.03 -8.76
N ASN A 28 32.91 -3.95 -9.17
CA ASN A 28 32.48 -4.16 -10.55
C ASN A 28 31.89 -2.92 -11.27
N TYR A 29 31.52 -1.88 -10.54
CA TYR A 29 30.97 -0.64 -11.08
C TYR A 29 32.02 0.20 -11.77
N ILE A 30 33.19 0.29 -11.18
CA ILE A 30 34.31 1.05 -11.74
C ILE A 30 34.82 0.39 -13.01
N LEU A 31 34.80 -0.95 -13.06
CA LEU A 31 35.09 -1.68 -14.29
C LEU A 31 34.09 -1.38 -15.40
N LYS A 32 32.81 -1.17 -15.06
CA LYS A 32 31.80 -0.73 -16.03
C LYS A 32 31.97 0.73 -16.43
N LEU A 33 32.28 1.62 -15.50
CA LEU A 33 32.58 3.02 -15.80
C LEU A 33 33.82 3.15 -16.72
N LYS A 34 34.83 2.32 -16.50
CA LYS A 34 36.01 2.22 -17.40
C LYS A 34 35.63 1.73 -18.79
N GLY A 35 34.65 0.84 -18.93
CA GLY A 35 34.15 0.41 -20.23
C GLY A 35 33.39 1.51 -20.98
N ILE A 36 32.74 2.40 -20.24
CA ILE A 36 31.94 3.53 -20.78
C ILE A 36 32.81 4.77 -20.99
N PHE A 37 33.62 5.11 -20.02
CA PHE A 37 34.57 6.20 -20.05
C PHE A 37 35.97 5.69 -19.72
N ASN A 38 36.85 5.65 -20.71
CA ASN A 38 38.22 5.19 -20.50
C ASN A 38 39.08 6.35 -20.01
N PRO A 39 39.51 6.34 -18.73
CA PRO A 39 40.31 7.42 -18.16
C PRO A 39 41.69 7.57 -18.80
N ASN A 40 42.16 6.60 -19.56
CA ASN A 40 43.44 6.65 -20.31
C ASN A 40 43.26 7.29 -21.69
N LYS A 41 42.04 7.52 -22.17
CA LYS A 41 41.73 8.29 -23.36
C LYS A 41 41.34 9.70 -22.91
N ARG A 42 42.18 10.67 -23.21
CA ARG A 42 41.83 12.06 -22.95
C ARG A 42 40.59 12.43 -23.77
N GLY A 43 39.52 12.77 -23.08
CA GLY A 43 38.27 13.17 -23.68
C GLY A 43 37.22 13.53 -22.60
N ILE A 44 36.27 14.36 -22.98
CA ILE A 44 35.15 14.75 -22.12
C ILE A 44 34.14 13.60 -22.14
N PRO A 45 33.63 13.12 -20.97
CA PRO A 45 32.55 12.14 -20.92
C PRO A 45 31.34 12.63 -21.71
N THR A 46 30.74 11.73 -22.47
CA THR A 46 29.48 12.02 -23.16
C THR A 46 28.36 12.15 -22.12
N ARG A 47 27.28 12.79 -22.52
CA ARG A 47 26.06 12.91 -21.70
C ARG A 47 25.63 11.56 -21.12
N SER A 48 25.55 10.50 -21.94
CA SER A 48 25.16 9.15 -21.47
C SER A 48 26.12 8.60 -20.41
N GLN A 49 27.41 8.93 -20.51
CA GLN A 49 28.41 8.54 -19.52
C GLN A 49 28.21 9.30 -18.20
N CYS A 50 27.89 10.59 -18.26
CA CYS A 50 27.57 11.40 -17.09
C CYS A 50 26.29 10.91 -16.43
N GLU A 51 25.22 10.68 -17.18
CA GLU A 51 23.96 10.12 -16.69
C GLU A 51 24.18 8.75 -16.05
N TYR A 52 25.04 7.93 -16.60
CA TYR A 52 25.39 6.65 -16.00
C TYR A 52 26.14 6.83 -14.66
N ILE A 53 27.12 7.72 -14.59
CA ILE A 53 27.85 8.05 -13.36
C ILE A 53 26.86 8.56 -12.30
N ILE A 54 25.95 9.45 -12.66
CA ILE A 54 24.92 10.00 -11.77
C ILE A 54 24.00 8.88 -11.23
N ASN A 55 23.45 8.08 -12.13
CA ASN A 55 22.50 7.02 -11.74
C ASN A 55 23.11 5.96 -10.84
N TYR A 56 24.43 5.82 -10.85
CA TYR A 56 25.17 4.85 -10.03
C TYR A 56 26.01 5.50 -8.92
N SER A 57 25.97 6.82 -8.76
CA SER A 57 26.70 7.55 -7.70
C SER A 57 26.31 7.11 -6.29
N ASN A 58 25.06 6.64 -6.12
CA ASN A 58 24.58 6.07 -4.84
C ASN A 58 25.38 4.88 -4.34
N THR A 59 26.03 4.16 -5.25
CA THR A 59 26.85 2.99 -4.90
C THR A 59 28.31 3.36 -4.63
N ILE A 60 28.68 4.61 -4.87
CA ILE A 60 30.04 5.12 -4.68
C ILE A 60 29.98 6.49 -3.98
N PRO A 61 29.78 6.51 -2.65
CA PRO A 61 29.56 7.75 -1.89
C PRO A 61 30.62 8.86 -2.08
N LYS A 62 31.85 8.45 -2.40
CA LYS A 62 32.93 9.40 -2.64
C LYS A 62 32.85 10.07 -4.02
N ILE A 63 32.38 9.38 -5.05
CA ILE A 63 32.13 9.99 -6.38
C ILE A 63 31.04 11.05 -6.23
N ALA A 64 29.99 10.77 -5.47
CA ALA A 64 28.94 11.73 -5.21
C ALA A 64 29.47 13.00 -4.52
N LYS A 65 30.41 12.89 -3.57
CA LYS A 65 31.03 14.06 -2.90
C LYS A 65 31.86 14.93 -3.85
N LYS A 66 32.42 14.35 -4.89
CA LYS A 66 33.26 15.06 -5.90
C LYS A 66 32.50 15.38 -7.18
N TRP A 67 31.20 15.11 -7.22
CA TRP A 67 30.34 15.35 -8.36
C TRP A 67 30.38 16.81 -8.83
N VAL A 68 30.41 17.74 -7.89
CA VAL A 68 30.52 19.18 -8.14
C VAL A 68 31.64 19.54 -9.11
N GLU A 69 32.82 18.97 -8.87
CA GLU A 69 34.01 19.26 -9.69
C GLU A 69 33.86 18.77 -11.14
N LEU A 70 33.14 17.66 -11.32
CA LEU A 70 32.81 17.10 -12.61
C LEU A 70 31.75 17.93 -13.35
N ASP A 71 30.74 18.36 -12.65
CA ASP A 71 29.61 19.10 -13.21
C ASP A 71 29.98 20.50 -13.62
N ASP A 72 30.80 21.21 -12.85
CA ASP A 72 31.35 22.51 -13.20
C ASP A 72 32.17 22.43 -14.49
N TYR A 73 33.04 21.42 -14.60
CA TYR A 73 33.83 21.20 -15.79
C TYR A 73 32.98 20.97 -17.05
N PHE A 74 31.93 20.14 -16.91
CA PHE A 74 31.05 19.83 -18.06
C PHE A 74 30.15 20.98 -18.42
N SER A 75 29.66 21.74 -17.44
CA SER A 75 28.80 22.90 -17.68
C SER A 75 29.54 24.02 -18.43
N GLU A 76 30.81 24.22 -18.17
CA GLU A 76 31.59 25.21 -18.84
C GLU A 76 31.94 24.82 -20.31
N LYS A 77 32.40 23.58 -20.54
CA LYS A 77 32.76 23.10 -21.86
C LYS A 77 31.58 22.81 -22.78
N ILE A 78 30.44 22.48 -22.22
CA ILE A 78 29.27 21.99 -22.95
C ILE A 78 28.10 22.98 -22.84
N SER A 79 28.34 24.18 -22.33
CA SER A 79 27.32 25.23 -22.24
C SER A 79 26.63 25.56 -23.59
N ASN A 80 27.24 25.19 -24.70
CA ASN A 80 26.68 25.28 -26.05
C ASN A 80 26.06 23.96 -26.57
N GLU A 81 26.29 22.84 -25.91
CA GLU A 81 25.81 21.53 -26.32
C GLU A 81 25.01 20.84 -25.17
N LYS A 82 23.78 21.11 -25.07
CA LYS A 82 22.69 20.27 -24.56
C LYS A 82 23.02 19.06 -23.65
N LEU A 83 23.94 19.14 -22.70
CA LEU A 83 24.24 18.04 -21.80
C LEU A 83 23.05 17.67 -20.94
N TYR A 84 22.27 18.63 -20.55
CA TYR A 84 21.06 18.44 -19.74
C TYR A 84 19.79 18.68 -20.56
N THR A 85 19.69 18.14 -21.76
CA THR A 85 18.46 18.26 -22.58
C THR A 85 17.30 17.47 -22.03
N VAL A 86 17.55 16.51 -21.15
CA VAL A 86 16.52 15.83 -20.35
C VAL A 86 17.03 15.77 -18.92
N PRO A 87 16.70 16.74 -18.09
CA PRO A 87 17.03 16.64 -16.67
C PRO A 87 16.41 15.36 -16.11
N PRO A 88 17.02 14.74 -15.09
CA PRO A 88 16.31 13.75 -14.31
C PRO A 88 14.94 14.33 -13.93
N LYS A 89 13.90 13.52 -13.94
CA LYS A 89 12.51 13.95 -13.74
C LYS A 89 12.30 14.80 -12.47
N GLN A 90 13.24 14.73 -11.53
CA GLN A 90 13.27 15.54 -10.31
C GLN A 90 14.70 15.86 -9.90
N VAL A 91 15.00 17.12 -9.74
CA VAL A 91 16.21 17.65 -9.13
C VAL A 91 15.84 18.45 -7.91
N TRP A 92 16.51 18.16 -6.81
CA TRP A 92 16.20 18.77 -5.52
C TRP A 92 17.13 19.94 -5.28
N ILE A 93 16.61 21.15 -5.49
CA ILE A 93 17.36 22.39 -5.34
C ILE A 93 17.22 22.86 -3.89
N GLU A 94 18.32 22.84 -3.15
CA GLU A 94 18.35 23.39 -1.80
C GLU A 94 18.71 24.87 -1.80
N LYS A 95 19.61 25.29 -2.70
CA LYS A 95 20.08 26.67 -2.78
C LYS A 95 20.51 27.03 -4.19
N LEU A 96 20.09 28.20 -4.65
CA LEU A 96 20.64 28.82 -5.86
C LEU A 96 21.97 29.49 -5.50
N LEU A 97 23.07 29.05 -6.13
CA LEU A 97 24.41 29.60 -5.89
C LEU A 97 24.71 30.73 -6.85
N VAL A 98 24.53 30.52 -8.15
CA VAL A 98 24.77 31.51 -9.20
C VAL A 98 23.73 31.38 -10.30
N GLU A 99 23.32 32.51 -10.86
CA GLU A 99 22.46 32.57 -12.05
C GLU A 99 23.26 33.10 -13.23
N LYS A 100 23.29 32.37 -14.35
CA LYS A 100 23.79 32.80 -15.63
C LYS A 100 22.66 32.83 -16.67
N ASP A 101 22.87 33.42 -17.84
CA ASP A 101 21.83 33.65 -18.86
C ASP A 101 20.99 32.39 -19.19
N LYS A 102 21.62 31.24 -19.33
CA LYS A 102 20.96 29.99 -19.74
C LYS A 102 21.00 28.88 -18.69
N SER A 103 21.63 29.11 -17.54
CA SER A 103 21.84 28.08 -16.50
C SER A 103 21.84 28.64 -15.10
N TYR A 104 21.56 27.74 -14.14
CA TYR A 104 21.68 27.97 -12.72
C TYR A 104 22.77 27.07 -12.14
N HIS A 105 23.67 27.64 -11.34
CA HIS A 105 24.51 26.86 -10.43
C HIS A 105 23.76 26.69 -9.14
N ILE A 106 23.50 25.47 -8.75
CA ILE A 106 22.65 25.14 -7.61
C ILE A 106 23.37 24.19 -6.64
N TRP A 107 22.97 24.27 -5.40
CA TRP A 107 23.24 23.28 -4.38
C TRP A 107 22.00 22.40 -4.26
N GLY A 108 22.13 21.11 -4.55
CA GLY A 108 20.99 20.22 -4.59
C GLY A 108 21.38 18.76 -4.70
N ARG A 109 20.44 17.91 -5.05
CA ARG A 109 20.64 16.48 -5.25
C ARG A 109 19.68 15.94 -6.30
N PHE A 110 20.05 14.86 -6.95
CA PHE A 110 19.18 14.19 -7.91
C PHE A 110 18.20 13.22 -7.24
N PHE A 111 18.57 12.63 -6.10
CA PHE A 111 17.74 11.75 -5.30
C PHE A 111 17.87 12.12 -3.81
N GLU A 112 16.81 11.89 -3.05
CA GLU A 112 16.74 12.28 -1.63
C GLU A 112 17.84 11.64 -0.76
N SER A 113 18.17 10.39 -1.06
CA SER A 113 19.20 9.62 -0.37
C SER A 113 20.63 10.00 -0.76
N GLU A 114 20.81 10.89 -1.74
CA GLU A 114 22.12 11.34 -2.17
C GLU A 114 22.61 12.52 -1.35
N PRO A 115 23.94 12.65 -1.18
CA PRO A 115 24.49 13.85 -0.58
C PRO A 115 24.17 15.07 -1.45
N LEU A 116 24.01 16.22 -0.81
CA LEU A 116 23.90 17.50 -1.50
C LEU A 116 25.21 17.79 -2.25
N ILE A 117 25.05 18.16 -3.50
CA ILE A 117 26.13 18.54 -4.41
C ILE A 117 25.77 19.87 -5.10
N ASP A 118 26.74 20.56 -5.61
CA ASP A 118 26.50 21.71 -6.47
C ASP A 118 26.74 21.36 -7.94
N PHE A 119 25.89 21.87 -8.81
CA PHE A 119 25.93 21.59 -10.23
C PHE A 119 25.20 22.65 -11.05
N TRP A 120 25.47 22.69 -12.36
CA TRP A 120 24.80 23.60 -13.28
C TRP A 120 23.58 22.93 -13.91
N LEU A 121 22.45 23.63 -13.88
CA LEU A 121 21.25 23.24 -14.60
C LEU A 121 20.85 24.30 -15.62
N PRO A 122 20.49 23.93 -16.88
CA PRO A 122 19.85 24.85 -17.80
C PRO A 122 18.59 25.45 -17.21
N LYS A 123 18.35 26.75 -17.36
CA LYS A 123 17.11 27.38 -16.86
C LYS A 123 15.84 26.71 -17.37
N ALA A 124 15.87 26.16 -18.59
CA ALA A 124 14.77 25.39 -19.16
C ALA A 124 14.53 24.03 -18.45
N ALA A 125 15.52 23.53 -17.73
CA ALA A 125 15.44 22.28 -16.99
C ALA A 125 15.03 22.49 -15.52
N VAL A 126 15.14 23.71 -15.02
CA VAL A 126 14.69 24.05 -13.68
C VAL A 126 13.17 24.19 -13.73
N ILE A 127 12.48 23.18 -13.26
CA ILE A 127 11.11 23.35 -12.83
C ILE A 127 11.20 24.34 -11.68
N LYS A 128 10.68 25.54 -11.88
CA LYS A 128 10.62 26.58 -10.86
C LYS A 128 10.19 25.94 -9.55
N ASN A 129 10.89 26.26 -8.47
CA ASN A 129 10.76 25.62 -7.16
C ASN A 129 9.29 25.28 -6.87
N PRO A 130 8.91 24.01 -6.75
CA PRO A 130 7.52 23.65 -6.48
C PRO A 130 6.98 24.36 -5.25
N GLU A 131 7.80 24.62 -4.24
CA GLU A 131 7.40 25.31 -3.02
C GLU A 131 6.95 26.75 -3.25
N GLN A 132 7.38 27.43 -4.31
CA GLN A 132 6.93 28.79 -4.64
C GLN A 132 5.57 28.85 -5.34
N TYR A 133 5.04 27.72 -5.81
CA TYR A 133 3.77 27.64 -6.53
C TYR A 133 2.61 27.06 -5.73
N TYR A 134 2.87 26.49 -4.56
CA TYR A 134 1.78 26.00 -3.72
C TYR A 134 1.25 27.16 -2.89
N LYS A 135 0.05 27.60 -3.25
CA LYS A 135 -0.75 28.49 -2.43
C LYS A 135 -0.87 27.84 -1.05
N GLU A 136 -0.59 28.61 -0.01
CA GLU A 136 -0.85 28.17 1.35
C GLU A 136 -2.32 27.75 1.47
N ILE A 137 -2.56 26.55 1.99
CA ILE A 137 -3.91 26.01 2.10
C ILE A 137 -4.59 26.67 3.29
N ASP A 138 -5.70 27.35 3.02
CA ASP A 138 -6.53 27.89 4.08
C ASP A 138 -7.45 26.80 4.64
N TYR A 139 -7.05 26.21 5.76
CA TYR A 139 -7.83 25.18 6.45
C TYR A 139 -9.04 25.73 7.21
N SER A 140 -9.21 27.04 7.36
CA SER A 140 -10.37 27.63 8.06
C SER A 140 -11.69 27.31 7.39
N LYS A 141 -11.71 27.13 6.05
CA LYS A 141 -12.88 26.69 5.28
C LYS A 141 -13.37 25.28 5.61
N TYR A 142 -12.54 24.47 6.28
CA TYR A 142 -12.88 23.14 6.78
C TYR A 142 -13.15 23.11 8.29
N SER A 143 -13.39 24.27 8.91
CA SER A 143 -13.61 24.40 10.37
C SER A 143 -14.81 23.62 10.89
N HIS A 144 -15.80 23.33 10.03
CA HIS A 144 -16.95 22.48 10.37
C HIS A 144 -16.58 21.00 10.59
N ARG A 145 -15.47 20.53 9.99
CA ARG A 145 -14.84 19.24 10.18
C ARG A 145 -13.32 19.38 10.16
N PRO A 146 -12.71 19.88 11.24
CA PRO A 146 -11.30 20.18 11.28
C PRO A 146 -10.43 18.94 11.08
N LEU A 147 -9.35 19.12 10.34
CA LEU A 147 -8.39 18.06 10.11
C LEU A 147 -7.46 17.89 11.33
N LEU A 148 -7.09 16.65 11.60
CA LEU A 148 -6.03 16.35 12.54
C LEU A 148 -4.66 16.69 11.94
N SER A 149 -3.66 16.94 12.79
CA SER A 149 -2.31 17.37 12.36
C SER A 149 -1.69 16.44 11.30
N HIS A 150 -1.81 15.14 11.50
CA HIS A 150 -1.34 14.15 10.51
C HIS A 150 -2.12 14.20 9.19
N GLN A 151 -3.41 14.55 9.22
CA GLN A 151 -4.22 14.70 8.01
C GLN A 151 -3.81 15.94 7.22
N VAL A 152 -3.48 17.03 7.91
CA VAL A 152 -2.93 18.26 7.28
C VAL A 152 -1.64 17.92 6.51
N GLU A 153 -0.69 17.21 7.13
CA GLU A 153 0.53 16.76 6.46
C GLU A 153 0.23 15.90 5.21
N ALA A 154 -0.74 14.98 5.32
CA ALA A 154 -1.14 14.15 4.18
C ALA A 154 -1.72 14.99 3.03
N VAL A 155 -2.58 15.97 3.35
CA VAL A 155 -3.15 16.92 2.36
C VAL A 155 -2.04 17.67 1.64
N GLU A 156 -1.10 18.24 2.37
CA GLU A 156 0.02 18.99 1.79
C GLU A 156 0.86 18.14 0.84
N LYS A 157 1.19 16.90 1.24
CA LYS A 157 1.95 15.98 0.39
C LYS A 157 1.18 15.58 -0.87
N LEU A 158 -0.11 15.28 -0.76
CA LEU A 158 -0.97 14.93 -1.89
C LEU A 158 -1.11 16.10 -2.88
N VAL A 159 -1.31 17.31 -2.39
CA VAL A 159 -1.43 18.51 -3.23
C VAL A 159 -0.11 18.79 -3.96
N LYS A 160 1.02 18.70 -3.25
CA LYS A 160 2.36 18.95 -3.78
C LYS A 160 2.82 17.88 -4.78
N THR A 161 2.30 16.65 -4.70
CA THR A 161 2.79 15.51 -5.48
C THR A 161 1.74 14.98 -6.45
N LYS A 162 2.04 14.98 -7.74
CA LYS A 162 1.10 14.50 -8.77
C LYS A 162 0.77 13.00 -8.63
N ARG A 163 1.77 12.17 -8.33
CA ARG A 163 1.63 10.72 -8.21
C ARG A 163 2.15 10.26 -6.86
N PHE A 164 1.25 9.75 -6.02
CA PHE A 164 1.53 9.53 -4.60
C PHE A 164 0.85 8.27 -4.06
N ILE A 165 1.47 7.63 -3.07
CA ILE A 165 0.86 6.57 -2.26
C ILE A 165 0.66 7.09 -0.84
N LEU A 166 -0.59 7.22 -0.41
CA LEU A 166 -0.95 7.45 0.99
C LEU A 166 -1.16 6.10 1.65
N ALA A 167 -0.13 5.65 2.35
CA ALA A 167 -0.03 4.32 2.95
C ALA A 167 -0.27 4.34 4.47
N ASP A 168 -0.89 5.39 4.98
CA ASP A 168 -1.25 5.53 6.39
C ASP A 168 -2.05 4.34 6.90
N ASP A 169 -1.85 4.00 8.15
CA ASP A 169 -2.55 2.90 8.80
C ASP A 169 -4.07 3.06 8.71
N MET A 170 -4.80 1.97 8.92
CA MET A 170 -6.27 2.01 8.89
C MET A 170 -6.80 2.89 10.01
N GLY A 171 -7.86 3.65 9.71
CA GLY A 171 -8.48 4.54 10.69
C GLY A 171 -7.86 5.92 10.83
N LEU A 172 -6.76 6.24 10.12
CA LEU A 172 -6.13 7.56 10.13
C LEU A 172 -6.84 8.61 9.24
N GLY A 173 -7.97 8.26 8.62
CA GLY A 173 -8.76 9.20 7.84
C GLY A 173 -8.19 9.50 6.45
N LYS A 174 -7.58 8.51 5.78
CA LYS A 174 -7.08 8.65 4.40
C LYS A 174 -8.11 9.25 3.46
N THR A 175 -9.37 8.82 3.55
CA THR A 175 -10.48 9.33 2.73
C THR A 175 -10.65 10.82 2.92
N THR A 176 -10.74 11.29 4.15
CA THR A 176 -10.85 12.72 4.52
C THR A 176 -9.69 13.53 3.97
N SER A 177 -8.45 13.11 4.24
CA SER A 177 -7.25 13.81 3.75
C SER A 177 -7.24 13.89 2.22
N THR A 178 -7.66 12.82 1.55
CA THR A 178 -7.67 12.75 0.08
C THR A 178 -8.74 13.64 -0.53
N ILE A 179 -9.93 13.71 0.07
CA ILE A 179 -11.01 14.61 -0.38
C ILE A 179 -10.56 16.07 -0.26
N VAL A 180 -10.09 16.48 0.92
CA VAL A 180 -9.60 17.85 1.13
C VAL A 180 -8.44 18.16 0.18
N ALA A 181 -7.49 17.25 0.01
CA ALA A 181 -6.40 17.44 -0.96
C ALA A 181 -6.94 17.61 -2.40
N ALA A 182 -7.95 16.83 -2.79
CA ALA A 182 -8.55 16.94 -4.11
C ALA A 182 -9.23 18.29 -4.34
N LEU A 183 -9.90 18.83 -3.31
CA LEU A 183 -10.53 20.16 -3.36
C LEU A 183 -9.50 21.29 -3.42
N GLU A 184 -8.31 21.10 -2.87
CA GLU A 184 -7.21 22.07 -2.89
C GLU A 184 -6.36 21.99 -4.17
N THR A 185 -6.62 21.02 -5.04
CA THR A 185 -6.05 20.98 -6.39
C THR A 185 -6.97 21.70 -7.40
N GLU A 186 -6.45 21.96 -8.59
CA GLU A 186 -7.24 22.49 -9.70
C GLU A 186 -8.09 21.43 -10.41
N ALA A 187 -8.10 20.19 -9.89
CA ALA A 187 -8.82 19.07 -10.48
C ALA A 187 -10.34 19.30 -10.49
N LYS A 188 -10.91 19.33 -11.69
CA LYS A 188 -12.36 19.52 -11.90
C LYS A 188 -13.09 18.18 -11.97
N LYS A 189 -12.48 17.18 -12.60
CA LYS A 189 -13.05 15.85 -12.78
C LYS A 189 -12.18 14.80 -12.08
N ILE A 190 -12.78 14.08 -11.14
CA ILE A 190 -12.11 13.17 -10.25
C ILE A 190 -12.75 11.79 -10.35
N LEU A 191 -11.96 10.77 -10.68
CA LEU A 191 -12.39 9.38 -10.66
C LEU A 191 -11.92 8.71 -9.37
N ILE A 192 -12.84 8.08 -8.66
CA ILE A 192 -12.56 7.29 -7.47
C ILE A 192 -12.83 5.81 -7.76
N ILE A 193 -11.80 4.98 -7.67
CA ILE A 193 -11.90 3.53 -7.80
C ILE A 193 -11.73 2.92 -6.42
N CYS A 194 -12.77 2.25 -5.94
CA CYS A 194 -12.79 1.69 -4.59
C CYS A 194 -13.50 0.32 -4.55
N PRO A 195 -13.38 -0.44 -3.46
CA PRO A 195 -14.25 -1.60 -3.23
C PRO A 195 -15.73 -1.23 -3.26
N ALA A 196 -16.58 -2.14 -3.73
CA ALA A 196 -18.02 -1.89 -3.87
C ALA A 196 -18.69 -1.43 -2.57
N SER A 197 -18.21 -1.93 -1.43
CA SER A 197 -18.68 -1.57 -0.09
C SER A 197 -18.39 -0.15 0.33
N LEU A 198 -17.41 0.51 -0.29
CA LEU A 198 -16.96 1.85 0.09
C LEU A 198 -17.63 2.98 -0.72
N LYS A 199 -18.34 2.67 -1.80
CA LYS A 199 -18.90 3.70 -2.70
C LYS A 199 -19.78 4.72 -2.00
N ILE A 200 -20.71 4.25 -1.16
CA ILE A 200 -21.62 5.14 -0.40
C ILE A 200 -20.84 5.94 0.65
N ASN A 201 -19.86 5.32 1.30
CA ASN A 201 -19.03 6.03 2.26
C ASN A 201 -18.23 7.15 1.58
N TRP A 202 -17.65 6.90 0.42
CA TRP A 202 -16.98 7.94 -0.36
C TRP A 202 -17.91 9.07 -0.73
N GLN A 203 -19.12 8.76 -1.22
CA GLN A 203 -20.13 9.78 -1.56
C GLN A 203 -20.47 10.66 -0.35
N ARG A 204 -20.83 10.04 0.78
CA ARG A 204 -21.17 10.77 2.02
C ARG A 204 -20.02 11.63 2.53
N GLU A 205 -18.80 11.10 2.49
CA GLU A 205 -17.63 11.88 2.91
C GLU A 205 -17.36 13.06 1.97
N ILE A 206 -17.58 12.94 0.66
CA ILE A 206 -17.45 14.05 -0.29
C ILE A 206 -18.53 15.12 0.01
N GLU A 207 -19.78 14.70 0.17
CA GLU A 207 -20.92 15.60 0.46
C GLU A 207 -20.73 16.36 1.79
N ASN A 208 -19.93 15.84 2.72
CA ASN A 208 -19.59 16.56 3.95
C ASN A 208 -18.60 17.72 3.75
N TYR A 209 -17.89 17.77 2.62
CA TYR A 209 -16.85 18.79 2.37
C TYR A 209 -17.15 19.71 1.19
N THR A 210 -18.08 19.33 0.30
CA THR A 210 -18.37 20.09 -0.92
C THR A 210 -19.74 19.77 -1.50
N ASP A 211 -20.35 20.76 -2.16
CA ASP A 211 -21.59 20.62 -2.94
C ASP A 211 -21.33 20.19 -4.40
N ARG A 212 -20.09 19.84 -4.75
CA ARG A 212 -19.74 19.37 -6.09
C ARG A 212 -20.47 18.06 -6.40
N SER A 213 -20.87 17.91 -7.66
CA SER A 213 -21.67 16.78 -8.10
C SER A 213 -20.92 15.44 -7.91
N THR A 214 -21.63 14.44 -7.38
CA THR A 214 -21.09 13.09 -7.12
C THR A 214 -21.98 12.05 -7.77
N TYR A 215 -21.38 11.10 -8.51
CA TYR A 215 -22.10 10.00 -9.12
C TYR A 215 -21.50 8.63 -8.80
N ILE A 216 -22.33 7.72 -8.29
CA ILE A 216 -21.96 6.32 -8.07
C ILE A 216 -22.33 5.48 -9.28
N CYS A 217 -21.35 4.93 -9.99
CA CYS A 217 -21.58 4.05 -11.13
C CYS A 217 -22.29 2.75 -10.72
N GLY A 218 -23.39 2.46 -11.43
CA GLY A 218 -24.02 1.14 -11.45
C GLY A 218 -23.37 0.24 -12.50
N SER A 219 -23.78 -1.04 -12.55
CA SER A 219 -23.16 -2.02 -13.48
C SER A 219 -23.26 -1.65 -14.97
N LYS A 220 -24.27 -0.89 -15.37
CA LYS A 220 -24.53 -0.49 -16.76
C LYS A 220 -24.74 1.01 -16.95
N ARG A 221 -24.78 1.77 -15.87
CA ARG A 221 -25.07 3.21 -15.91
C ARG A 221 -23.84 4.01 -15.54
N TYR A 222 -23.46 4.90 -16.44
CA TYR A 222 -22.40 5.87 -16.27
C TYR A 222 -22.97 7.26 -16.54
N GLN A 223 -22.72 8.19 -15.64
CA GLN A 223 -23.07 9.60 -15.78
C GLN A 223 -21.85 10.42 -15.41
N ASP A 224 -21.61 11.49 -16.14
CA ASP A 224 -20.54 12.43 -15.85
C ASP A 224 -20.89 13.28 -14.63
N ALA A 225 -19.92 13.50 -13.78
CA ALA A 225 -20.02 14.32 -12.57
C ALA A 225 -18.62 14.83 -12.19
N ASP A 226 -18.53 15.76 -11.23
CA ASP A 226 -17.24 16.22 -10.72
C ASP A 226 -16.50 15.09 -10.01
N PHE A 227 -17.23 14.26 -9.26
CA PHE A 227 -16.71 13.04 -8.64
C PHE A 227 -17.47 11.83 -9.18
N VAL A 228 -16.77 10.94 -9.84
CA VAL A 228 -17.31 9.67 -10.33
C VAL A 228 -16.72 8.52 -9.51
N ILE A 229 -17.59 7.73 -8.88
CA ILE A 229 -17.20 6.63 -8.01
C ILE A 229 -17.53 5.29 -8.69
N VAL A 230 -16.52 4.47 -8.91
CA VAL A 230 -16.65 3.17 -9.56
C VAL A 230 -15.97 2.07 -8.72
N ASN A 231 -16.50 0.85 -8.72
CA ASN A 231 -15.80 -0.25 -8.09
C ASN A 231 -15.03 -1.10 -9.10
N TYR A 232 -14.02 -1.80 -8.62
CA TYR A 232 -13.08 -2.59 -9.42
C TYR A 232 -13.76 -3.57 -10.40
N ASP A 233 -14.83 -4.25 -9.97
CA ASP A 233 -15.44 -5.33 -10.75
C ASP A 233 -16.23 -4.84 -11.97
N ILE A 234 -16.81 -3.62 -11.88
CA ILE A 234 -17.59 -3.04 -12.98
C ILE A 234 -16.76 -2.12 -13.88
N LEU A 235 -15.50 -1.87 -13.57
CA LEU A 235 -14.63 -0.99 -14.36
C LEU A 235 -14.55 -1.44 -15.82
N LYS A 236 -14.49 -2.74 -16.07
CA LYS A 236 -14.50 -3.34 -17.41
C LYS A 236 -15.73 -2.97 -18.28
N ASN A 237 -16.81 -2.51 -17.65
CA ASN A 237 -18.02 -2.11 -18.37
C ASN A 237 -17.91 -0.69 -18.93
N PHE A 238 -16.95 0.09 -18.49
CA PHE A 238 -16.74 1.50 -18.84
C PHE A 238 -15.39 1.77 -19.49
N HIS A 239 -14.52 0.77 -19.54
CA HIS A 239 -13.21 0.86 -20.17
C HIS A 239 -12.86 -0.43 -20.88
N ASP A 240 -12.62 -0.34 -22.20
CA ASP A 240 -12.08 -1.43 -23.02
C ASP A 240 -10.75 -1.00 -23.64
N PRO A 241 -9.63 -1.63 -23.26
CA PRO A 241 -8.32 -1.32 -23.85
C PRO A 241 -8.24 -1.55 -25.36
N LYS A 242 -9.12 -2.41 -25.91
CA LYS A 242 -9.17 -2.73 -27.35
C LYS A 242 -9.98 -1.73 -28.16
N ASP A 243 -10.92 -1.04 -27.52
CA ASP A 243 -11.78 -0.04 -28.16
C ASP A 243 -11.80 1.22 -27.28
N ARG A 244 -10.73 2.00 -27.39
CA ARG A 244 -10.54 3.20 -26.58
C ARG A 244 -11.59 4.29 -26.87
N ASP A 245 -12.14 4.30 -28.08
CA ASP A 245 -13.17 5.27 -28.48
C ASP A 245 -14.51 5.01 -27.80
N LYS A 246 -14.76 3.77 -27.35
CA LYS A 246 -15.92 3.43 -26.52
C LYS A 246 -15.67 3.55 -25.02
N SER A 247 -14.46 3.84 -24.60
CA SER A 247 -14.14 3.98 -23.19
C SER A 247 -14.70 5.28 -22.61
N ARG A 248 -15.78 5.20 -21.87
CA ARG A 248 -16.38 6.36 -21.18
C ARG A 248 -15.44 6.98 -20.17
N ILE A 249 -14.60 6.17 -19.53
CA ILE A 249 -13.60 6.67 -18.57
C ILE A 249 -12.57 7.56 -19.28
N LEU A 250 -12.08 7.17 -20.46
CA LEU A 250 -11.14 7.99 -21.21
C LEU A 250 -11.80 9.26 -21.76
N GLN A 251 -13.05 9.16 -22.21
CA GLN A 251 -13.82 10.31 -22.74
C GLN A 251 -14.10 11.38 -21.68
N SER A 252 -14.20 11.00 -20.41
CA SER A 252 -14.47 11.93 -19.30
C SER A 252 -13.28 12.81 -18.94
N ASN A 253 -12.07 12.49 -19.42
CA ASN A 253 -10.83 13.28 -19.22
C ASN A 253 -10.63 13.68 -17.74
N PHE A 254 -10.47 12.70 -16.88
CA PHE A 254 -10.25 12.94 -15.45
C PHE A 254 -8.89 13.61 -15.18
N ASP A 255 -8.91 14.67 -14.39
CA ASP A 255 -7.72 15.40 -13.95
C ASP A 255 -6.99 14.65 -12.83
N LEU A 256 -7.76 13.94 -12.01
CA LEU A 256 -7.27 13.17 -10.87
C LEU A 256 -7.95 11.79 -10.83
N VAL A 257 -7.14 10.75 -10.61
CA VAL A 257 -7.63 9.41 -10.29
C VAL A 257 -7.17 9.02 -8.90
N ILE A 258 -8.11 8.60 -8.07
CA ILE A 258 -7.91 8.09 -6.71
C ILE A 258 -8.23 6.60 -6.72
N ILE A 259 -7.30 5.78 -6.27
CA ILE A 259 -7.47 4.32 -6.18
C ILE A 259 -7.41 3.93 -4.70
N ASP A 260 -8.56 3.63 -4.13
CA ASP A 260 -8.67 3.22 -2.74
C ASP A 260 -8.50 1.71 -2.59
N GLU A 261 -7.88 1.28 -1.50
CA GLU A 261 -7.43 -0.08 -1.26
C GLU A 261 -6.56 -0.61 -2.43
N ALA A 262 -5.55 0.18 -2.79
CA ALA A 262 -4.69 -0.06 -3.94
C ALA A 262 -3.96 -1.42 -3.91
N HIS A 263 -3.93 -2.13 -2.79
CA HIS A 263 -3.44 -3.50 -2.71
C HIS A 263 -4.21 -4.47 -3.64
N TYR A 264 -5.44 -4.15 -4.04
CA TYR A 264 -6.20 -4.93 -5.03
C TYR A 264 -5.56 -4.98 -6.42
N ILE A 265 -4.64 -4.06 -6.73
CA ILE A 265 -3.95 -3.96 -8.03
C ILE A 265 -2.45 -4.28 -7.97
N GLN A 266 -1.98 -4.93 -6.93
CA GLN A 266 -0.58 -5.36 -6.81
C GLN A 266 -0.20 -6.44 -7.84
N ASN A 267 -1.11 -7.33 -8.18
CA ASN A 267 -0.86 -8.38 -9.17
C ASN A 267 -1.05 -7.86 -10.60
N LYS A 268 0.05 -7.64 -11.32
CA LYS A 268 0.07 -7.19 -12.72
C LYS A 268 -0.68 -8.10 -13.69
N THR A 269 -0.81 -9.39 -13.40
CA THR A 269 -1.47 -10.36 -14.30
C THR A 269 -2.98 -10.32 -14.18
N ALA A 270 -3.53 -9.80 -13.09
CA ALA A 270 -4.96 -9.71 -12.86
C ALA A 270 -5.64 -8.77 -13.87
N GLN A 271 -6.80 -9.17 -14.38
CA GLN A 271 -7.54 -8.40 -15.39
C GLN A 271 -7.83 -6.95 -14.93
N ARG A 272 -8.28 -6.76 -13.67
CA ARG A 272 -8.54 -5.44 -13.11
C ARG A 272 -7.30 -4.55 -13.11
N THR A 273 -6.12 -5.12 -12.79
CA THR A 273 -4.85 -4.41 -12.78
C THR A 273 -4.46 -3.95 -14.19
N LYS A 274 -4.61 -4.84 -15.18
CA LYS A 274 -4.32 -4.50 -16.59
C LYS A 274 -5.21 -3.38 -17.09
N LEU A 275 -6.51 -3.40 -16.75
CA LEU A 275 -7.45 -2.33 -17.12
C LEU A 275 -7.02 -0.99 -16.51
N ILE A 276 -6.71 -0.97 -15.21
CA ILE A 276 -6.29 0.25 -14.51
C ILE A 276 -4.97 0.76 -15.09
N ASN A 277 -3.97 -0.10 -15.22
CA ASN A 277 -2.66 0.28 -15.77
C ASN A 277 -2.75 0.85 -17.19
N ASP A 278 -3.76 0.49 -17.96
CA ASP A 278 -3.95 1.04 -19.30
C ASP A 278 -4.40 2.50 -19.27
N PHE A 279 -5.45 2.82 -18.53
CA PHE A 279 -6.00 4.17 -18.59
C PHE A 279 -5.26 5.19 -17.71
N VAL A 280 -4.67 4.79 -16.58
CA VAL A 280 -3.97 5.73 -15.68
C VAL A 280 -2.65 6.27 -16.26
N LYS A 281 -2.14 5.68 -17.35
CA LYS A 281 -0.95 6.20 -18.05
C LYS A 281 -1.13 7.61 -18.61
N GLY A 282 -2.37 7.96 -18.99
CA GLY A 282 -2.71 9.27 -19.56
C GLY A 282 -3.17 10.30 -18.52
N VAL A 283 -3.28 9.91 -17.25
CA VAL A 283 -3.79 10.77 -16.19
C VAL A 283 -2.64 11.55 -15.55
N ASP A 284 -2.81 12.87 -15.42
CA ASP A 284 -1.77 13.74 -14.85
C ASP A 284 -1.54 13.47 -13.36
N ARG A 285 -2.62 13.28 -12.58
CA ARG A 285 -2.57 13.13 -11.14
C ARG A 285 -3.18 11.79 -10.69
N LEU A 286 -2.40 10.98 -9.97
CA LEU A 286 -2.79 9.64 -9.51
C LEU A 286 -2.44 9.45 -8.04
N TRP A 287 -3.43 9.20 -7.20
CA TRP A 287 -3.22 8.89 -5.78
C TRP A 287 -3.70 7.47 -5.45
N LEU A 288 -2.83 6.71 -4.83
CA LEU A 288 -3.09 5.36 -4.38
C LEU A 288 -3.24 5.36 -2.85
N LEU A 289 -4.35 4.84 -2.35
CA LEU A 289 -4.62 4.76 -0.91
C LEU A 289 -4.59 3.30 -0.49
N THR A 290 -3.87 2.99 0.56
CA THR A 290 -3.85 1.63 1.12
C THR A 290 -3.30 1.65 2.54
N GLY A 291 -3.88 0.86 3.44
CA GLY A 291 -3.27 0.60 4.76
C GLY A 291 -2.14 -0.43 4.69
N THR A 292 -2.06 -1.16 3.58
CA THR A 292 -1.13 -2.28 3.36
C THR A 292 -0.41 -2.15 2.03
N PRO A 293 0.55 -1.21 1.89
CA PRO A 293 1.24 -0.94 0.62
C PRO A 293 2.05 -2.14 0.12
N MET A 294 2.52 -2.97 1.03
CA MET A 294 3.27 -4.19 0.74
C MET A 294 2.61 -5.38 1.45
N THR A 295 1.79 -6.12 0.72
CA THR A 295 0.92 -7.16 1.32
C THR A 295 1.64 -8.44 1.75
N SER A 296 2.68 -8.88 1.08
CA SER A 296 3.40 -10.10 1.46
C SER A 296 4.89 -10.09 1.07
N ARG A 297 5.22 -9.36 0.03
CA ARG A 297 6.56 -9.38 -0.57
C ARG A 297 6.84 -8.06 -1.25
N PRO A 298 8.12 -7.64 -1.33
CA PRO A 298 8.50 -6.44 -2.08
C PRO A 298 8.01 -6.48 -3.53
N MET A 299 7.90 -7.66 -4.14
CA MET A 299 7.40 -7.81 -5.51
C MET A 299 5.95 -7.30 -5.67
N ASN A 300 5.12 -7.44 -4.65
CA ASN A 300 3.74 -6.94 -4.68
C ASN A 300 3.68 -5.41 -4.70
N TYR A 301 4.68 -4.77 -4.14
CA TYR A 301 4.78 -3.31 -4.12
C TYR A 301 5.22 -2.72 -5.48
N PHE A 302 5.90 -3.51 -6.30
CA PHE A 302 6.48 -3.05 -7.57
C PHE A 302 5.45 -2.39 -8.50
N ASN A 303 4.26 -2.98 -8.66
CA ASN A 303 3.24 -2.39 -9.55
C ASN A 303 2.72 -1.04 -9.05
N LEU A 304 2.57 -0.87 -7.75
CA LEU A 304 2.14 0.40 -7.16
C LEU A 304 3.21 1.49 -7.37
N LEU A 305 4.48 1.14 -7.16
CA LEU A 305 5.61 2.04 -7.39
C LEU A 305 5.76 2.41 -8.87
N GLU A 306 5.53 1.46 -9.78
CA GLU A 306 5.55 1.72 -11.23
C GLU A 306 4.43 2.68 -11.62
N LEU A 307 3.23 2.52 -11.09
CA LEU A 307 2.07 3.40 -11.36
C LEU A 307 2.30 4.84 -10.89
N ILE A 308 2.99 5.04 -9.78
CA ILE A 308 3.36 6.39 -9.33
C ILE A 308 4.66 6.90 -9.98
N GLU A 309 5.16 6.19 -10.98
CA GLU A 309 6.41 6.50 -11.70
C GLU A 309 7.62 6.64 -10.76
N SER A 310 7.69 5.83 -9.72
CA SER A 310 8.82 5.86 -8.80
C SER A 310 10.11 5.42 -9.49
N PRO A 311 11.22 6.17 -9.33
CA PRO A 311 12.52 5.79 -9.89
C PRO A 311 12.98 4.39 -9.44
N VAL A 312 12.55 3.96 -8.27
CA VAL A 312 12.86 2.62 -7.72
C VAL A 312 12.29 1.50 -8.59
N ALA A 313 11.14 1.74 -9.23
CA ALA A 313 10.47 0.77 -10.11
C ALA A 313 10.78 0.98 -11.61
N ALA A 314 11.74 1.82 -11.96
CA ALA A 314 12.09 2.09 -13.36
C ALA A 314 12.65 0.87 -14.10
N ASN A 315 13.26 -0.08 -13.37
CA ASN A 315 13.80 -1.31 -13.93
C ASN A 315 13.40 -2.52 -13.08
N TRP A 316 12.58 -3.40 -13.64
CA TRP A 316 12.08 -4.59 -12.96
C TRP A 316 13.19 -5.52 -12.46
N MET A 317 14.22 -5.77 -13.30
CA MET A 317 15.30 -6.69 -12.96
C MET A 317 16.14 -6.14 -11.80
N ALA A 318 16.48 -4.86 -11.84
CA ALA A 318 17.20 -4.20 -10.76
C ALA A 318 16.40 -4.24 -9.45
N TYR A 319 15.10 -3.99 -9.52
CA TYR A 319 14.20 -4.08 -8.37
C TYR A 319 14.16 -5.49 -7.77
N VAL A 320 13.97 -6.50 -8.61
CA VAL A 320 13.86 -7.91 -8.18
C VAL A 320 15.15 -8.39 -7.52
N VAL A 321 16.31 -8.12 -8.13
CA VAL A 321 17.60 -8.53 -7.56
C VAL A 321 17.84 -7.82 -6.22
N ARG A 322 17.54 -6.51 -6.13
CA ARG A 322 17.88 -5.72 -4.96
C ARG A 322 16.92 -5.90 -3.80
N TYR A 323 15.60 -5.93 -4.06
CA TYR A 323 14.59 -5.91 -3.00
C TYR A 323 13.87 -7.23 -2.78
N CYS A 324 13.86 -8.11 -3.80
CA CYS A 324 13.21 -9.41 -3.71
C CYS A 324 14.19 -10.56 -3.49
N ASN A 325 15.48 -10.28 -3.23
CA ASN A 325 16.52 -11.30 -3.21
C ASN A 325 16.42 -12.25 -4.42
N GLY A 326 16.14 -11.66 -5.59
CA GLY A 326 15.73 -12.39 -6.78
C GLY A 326 16.89 -13.02 -7.51
N TYR A 327 16.69 -14.25 -7.97
CA TYR A 327 17.64 -14.98 -8.78
C TYR A 327 16.97 -15.82 -9.86
N GLN A 328 17.70 -16.14 -10.91
CA GLN A 328 17.25 -17.03 -11.97
C GLN A 328 17.59 -18.49 -11.68
N PHE A 329 16.64 -19.39 -11.93
CA PHE A 329 16.87 -20.82 -11.92
C PHE A 329 16.24 -21.47 -13.16
N LYS A 330 16.66 -22.70 -13.48
CA LYS A 330 16.17 -23.44 -14.64
C LYS A 330 15.01 -24.35 -14.24
N VAL A 331 13.92 -24.31 -15.01
CA VAL A 331 12.83 -25.29 -14.95
C VAL A 331 12.72 -25.90 -16.36
N GLY A 332 13.24 -27.10 -16.54
CA GLY A 332 13.46 -27.67 -17.86
C GLY A 332 14.39 -26.77 -18.70
N ASN A 333 13.95 -26.41 -19.91
CA ASN A 333 14.70 -25.54 -20.82
C ASN A 333 14.42 -24.03 -20.61
N ARG A 334 13.58 -23.64 -19.64
CA ARG A 334 13.21 -22.23 -19.40
C ARG A 334 13.94 -21.69 -18.17
N LYS A 335 14.43 -20.43 -18.27
CA LYS A 335 14.91 -19.67 -17.12
C LYS A 335 13.73 -18.96 -16.48
N VAL A 336 13.53 -19.16 -15.18
CA VAL A 336 12.47 -18.55 -14.38
C VAL A 336 13.10 -17.74 -13.25
N TRP A 337 12.50 -16.60 -12.91
CA TRP A 337 12.93 -15.79 -11.78
C TRP A 337 12.24 -16.26 -10.49
N ASN A 338 13.02 -16.50 -9.46
CA ASN A 338 12.51 -16.51 -8.10
C ASN A 338 12.44 -15.06 -7.60
N VAL A 339 11.28 -14.62 -7.19
CA VAL A 339 11.00 -13.25 -6.71
C VAL A 339 10.33 -13.27 -5.33
N MET A 340 10.48 -14.40 -4.62
CA MET A 340 9.73 -14.70 -3.39
C MET A 340 10.39 -14.14 -2.13
N GLY A 341 11.65 -13.72 -2.23
CA GLY A 341 12.41 -13.20 -1.10
C GLY A 341 12.18 -11.73 -0.82
N ALA A 342 12.87 -11.25 0.22
CA ALA A 342 12.90 -9.84 0.64
C ALA A 342 14.33 -9.46 1.05
N SER A 343 14.78 -8.27 0.67
CA SER A 343 16.09 -7.71 1.02
C SER A 343 16.07 -6.19 0.93
N ASN A 344 16.95 -5.51 1.64
CA ASN A 344 17.15 -4.06 1.61
C ASN A 344 15.83 -3.24 1.80
N LEU A 345 14.96 -3.67 2.71
CA LEU A 345 13.63 -3.07 2.89
C LEU A 345 13.69 -1.66 3.47
N GLU A 346 14.66 -1.38 4.33
CA GLU A 346 14.88 -0.02 4.87
C GLU A 346 15.27 0.94 3.74
N GLU A 347 16.19 0.53 2.87
CA GLU A 347 16.54 1.33 1.70
C GLU A 347 15.33 1.54 0.78
N LEU A 348 14.51 0.51 0.57
CA LEU A 348 13.30 0.64 -0.23
C LEU A 348 12.35 1.70 0.36
N ARG A 349 12.16 1.67 1.68
CA ARG A 349 11.35 2.65 2.41
C ARG A 349 11.91 4.06 2.24
N ASP A 350 13.21 4.23 2.49
CA ASP A 350 13.86 5.54 2.43
C ASP A 350 13.82 6.13 1.02
N ARG A 351 14.07 5.32 -0.01
CA ARG A 351 14.03 5.75 -1.41
C ARG A 351 12.63 6.05 -1.93
N THR A 352 11.60 5.56 -1.29
CA THR A 352 10.19 5.84 -1.67
C THR A 352 9.53 6.91 -0.81
N SER A 353 10.17 7.38 0.26
CA SER A 353 9.62 8.27 1.29
C SER A 353 9.00 9.58 0.76
N ARG A 354 9.46 10.08 -0.39
CA ARG A 354 8.91 11.28 -1.03
C ARG A 354 7.58 11.07 -1.74
N GLN A 355 7.36 9.85 -2.26
CA GLN A 355 6.16 9.49 -3.02
C GLN A 355 5.23 8.58 -2.21
N VAL A 356 5.64 8.22 -1.00
CA VAL A 356 4.89 7.33 -0.12
C VAL A 356 4.91 7.90 1.29
N LEU A 357 3.75 8.16 1.85
CA LEU A 357 3.60 8.51 3.25
C LEU A 357 2.99 7.33 3.99
N ARG A 358 3.70 6.81 4.99
CA ARG A 358 3.21 5.77 5.90
C ARG A 358 3.41 6.19 7.34
N ARG A 359 2.34 6.18 8.11
CA ARG A 359 2.35 6.39 9.56
C ARG A 359 1.52 5.32 10.22
N LEU A 360 1.96 4.89 11.40
CA LEU A 360 1.18 3.99 12.24
C LEU A 360 0.21 4.82 13.08
N LYS A 361 -0.91 4.23 13.43
CA LYS A 361 -1.91 4.91 14.24
C LYS A 361 -1.38 5.22 15.67
N THR A 362 -0.51 4.36 16.20
CA THR A 362 0.18 4.55 17.47
C THR A 362 1.10 5.77 17.50
N ASP A 363 1.56 6.23 16.34
CA ASP A 363 2.52 7.35 16.24
C ASP A 363 1.81 8.72 16.21
N VAL A 364 0.52 8.73 15.83
CA VAL A 364 -0.19 9.97 15.47
C VAL A 364 -1.55 10.15 16.15
N LEU A 365 -2.08 9.12 16.81
CA LEU A 365 -3.34 9.18 17.56
C LEU A 365 -3.12 8.77 19.00
N ASP A 366 -3.70 9.55 19.92
CA ASP A 366 -3.88 9.15 21.29
C ASP A 366 -5.19 8.34 21.39
N LEU A 367 -5.07 7.02 21.29
CA LEU A 367 -6.20 6.10 21.38
C LEU A 367 -6.14 5.36 22.72
N PRO A 368 -7.31 5.01 23.30
CA PRO A 368 -7.36 4.08 24.41
C PRO A 368 -6.68 2.74 24.08
N ASP A 369 -6.40 1.92 25.09
CA ASP A 369 -5.71 0.65 24.88
C ASP A 369 -6.53 -0.35 24.05
N LYS A 370 -5.84 -1.11 23.20
CA LYS A 370 -6.36 -2.30 22.54
C LYS A 370 -5.78 -3.54 23.20
N ILE A 371 -6.61 -4.33 23.82
CA ILE A 371 -6.23 -5.53 24.58
C ILE A 371 -6.67 -6.76 23.80
N ILE A 372 -5.71 -7.57 23.36
CA ILE A 372 -5.99 -8.83 22.64
C ILE A 372 -5.90 -9.98 23.62
N THR A 373 -7.00 -10.75 23.77
CA THR A 373 -7.13 -11.84 24.72
C THR A 373 -7.51 -13.13 24.01
N PRO A 374 -6.63 -14.13 23.91
CA PRO A 374 -7.04 -15.47 23.53
C PRO A 374 -7.87 -16.11 24.64
N VAL A 375 -8.98 -16.73 24.27
CA VAL A 375 -9.84 -17.50 25.18
C VAL A 375 -9.74 -18.96 24.79
N TYR A 376 -8.96 -19.70 25.54
CA TYR A 376 -8.69 -21.11 25.22
C TYR A 376 -9.86 -22.00 25.64
N LEU A 377 -10.35 -22.81 24.71
CA LEU A 377 -11.48 -23.71 24.82
C LEU A 377 -11.04 -25.15 24.55
N ARG A 378 -11.80 -26.11 25.07
CA ARG A 378 -11.60 -27.55 24.77
C ARG A 378 -12.69 -28.03 23.84
N LEU A 379 -12.32 -28.54 22.70
CA LEU A 379 -13.24 -29.14 21.74
C LEU A 379 -13.50 -30.61 22.14
N LYS A 380 -14.80 -30.98 22.17
CA LYS A 380 -15.25 -32.36 22.27
C LYS A 380 -16.26 -32.58 21.14
N SER A 381 -15.81 -32.92 19.96
CA SER A 381 -16.64 -33.10 18.79
C SER A 381 -16.15 -34.33 17.99
N LYS A 382 -17.02 -35.36 17.93
CA LYS A 382 -16.77 -36.55 17.11
C LYS A 382 -16.66 -36.18 15.62
N GLU A 383 -17.54 -35.27 15.18
CA GLU A 383 -17.53 -34.80 13.78
C GLU A 383 -16.19 -34.16 13.39
N TYR A 384 -15.58 -33.37 14.29
CA TYR A 384 -14.25 -32.82 14.07
C TYR A 384 -13.19 -33.93 13.94
N GLU A 385 -13.22 -34.93 14.86
CA GLU A 385 -12.26 -36.03 14.86
C GLU A 385 -12.39 -36.89 13.58
N GLU A 386 -13.63 -37.17 13.14
CA GLU A 386 -13.92 -37.90 11.89
C GLU A 386 -13.41 -37.16 10.67
N LEU A 387 -13.75 -35.86 10.55
CA LEU A 387 -13.30 -35.03 9.41
C LEU A 387 -11.78 -34.86 9.37
N MET A 388 -11.14 -34.74 10.51
CA MET A 388 -9.68 -34.70 10.57
C MET A 388 -9.07 -36.03 10.18
N GLY A 389 -9.65 -37.16 10.62
CA GLY A 389 -9.25 -38.50 10.21
C GLY A 389 -9.35 -38.70 8.68
N GLU A 390 -10.52 -38.34 8.11
CA GLU A 390 -10.71 -38.37 6.64
C GLU A 390 -9.72 -37.47 5.90
N TYR A 391 -9.40 -36.30 6.45
CA TYR A 391 -8.43 -35.39 5.85
C TYR A 391 -7.03 -35.99 5.84
N PHE A 392 -6.59 -36.61 6.95
CA PHE A 392 -5.28 -37.26 7.03
C PHE A 392 -5.18 -38.47 6.09
N GLU A 393 -6.18 -39.34 6.06
CA GLU A 393 -6.21 -40.47 5.13
C GLU A 393 -6.17 -40.02 3.66
N TRP A 394 -6.91 -38.97 3.33
CA TRP A 394 -6.88 -38.42 1.97
C TRP A 394 -5.49 -37.87 1.64
N TYR A 395 -4.88 -37.14 2.57
CA TYR A 395 -3.56 -36.52 2.36
C TYR A 395 -2.48 -37.58 2.08
N GLU A 396 -2.50 -38.67 2.82
CA GLU A 396 -1.55 -39.77 2.65
C GLU A 396 -1.80 -40.58 1.36
N LYS A 397 -3.07 -40.79 1.00
CA LYS A 397 -3.42 -41.61 -0.17
C LYS A 397 -3.31 -40.88 -1.52
N ASN A 398 -3.25 -39.56 -1.52
CA ASN A 398 -3.27 -38.74 -2.74
C ASN A 398 -2.12 -37.72 -2.79
N PRO A 399 -0.87 -38.15 -2.93
CA PRO A 399 0.31 -37.26 -2.89
C PRO A 399 0.30 -36.19 -4.00
N ASP A 400 -0.26 -36.51 -5.18
CA ASP A 400 -0.37 -35.55 -6.30
C ASP A 400 -1.42 -34.46 -6.03
N GLU A 401 -2.60 -34.84 -5.52
CA GLU A 401 -3.66 -33.87 -5.16
C GLU A 401 -3.33 -33.12 -3.88
N SER A 402 -2.64 -33.74 -2.93
CA SER A 402 -2.20 -33.12 -1.68
C SER A 402 -1.13 -32.04 -1.92
N SER A 403 -0.48 -32.03 -3.07
CA SER A 403 0.37 -30.93 -3.52
C SER A 403 -0.43 -29.69 -3.94
N SER A 404 -1.73 -29.83 -4.24
CA SER A 404 -2.60 -28.73 -4.64
C SER A 404 -3.18 -27.98 -3.44
N LEU A 405 -2.69 -26.77 -3.22
CA LEU A 405 -3.18 -25.87 -2.16
C LEU A 405 -4.68 -25.61 -2.23
N THR A 406 -5.25 -25.51 -3.43
CA THR A 406 -6.70 -25.28 -3.62
C THR A 406 -7.53 -26.42 -3.04
N VAL A 407 -7.12 -27.67 -3.26
CA VAL A 407 -7.80 -28.85 -2.75
C VAL A 407 -7.68 -28.91 -1.21
N GLN A 408 -6.48 -28.68 -0.69
CA GLN A 408 -6.25 -28.61 0.76
C GLN A 408 -7.16 -27.55 1.42
N PHE A 409 -7.23 -26.34 0.86
CA PHE A 409 -8.11 -25.28 1.36
C PHE A 409 -9.58 -25.69 1.40
N THR A 410 -10.04 -26.36 0.34
CA THR A 410 -11.43 -26.80 0.27
C THR A 410 -11.76 -27.78 1.38
N LYS A 411 -10.88 -28.77 1.60
CA LYS A 411 -11.08 -29.77 2.67
C LYS A 411 -10.99 -29.17 4.06
N LEU A 412 -9.97 -28.33 4.32
CA LEU A 412 -9.81 -27.64 5.61
C LEU A 412 -10.97 -26.67 5.90
N THR A 413 -11.66 -26.15 4.87
CA THR A 413 -12.82 -25.29 5.06
C THR A 413 -13.96 -26.02 5.77
N LYS A 414 -14.21 -27.30 5.45
CA LYS A 414 -15.23 -28.10 6.14
C LYS A 414 -14.90 -28.28 7.62
N VAL A 415 -13.65 -28.63 7.94
CA VAL A 415 -13.17 -28.77 9.32
C VAL A 415 -13.39 -27.47 10.11
N ARG A 416 -13.04 -26.34 9.50
CA ARG A 416 -13.22 -25.01 10.11
C ARG A 416 -14.70 -24.64 10.30
N GLN A 417 -15.59 -25.08 9.42
CA GLN A 417 -17.03 -24.90 9.59
C GLN A 417 -17.53 -25.59 10.86
N VAL A 418 -17.11 -26.84 11.11
CA VAL A 418 -17.46 -27.58 12.33
C VAL A 418 -16.91 -26.84 13.55
N ILE A 419 -15.65 -26.45 13.56
CA ILE A 419 -15.05 -25.66 14.64
C ILE A 419 -15.88 -24.39 14.93
N ALA A 420 -16.25 -23.64 13.90
CA ALA A 420 -17.01 -22.41 14.04
C ALA A 420 -18.41 -22.64 14.63
N GLN A 421 -19.08 -23.76 14.26
CA GLN A 421 -20.37 -24.14 14.80
C GLN A 421 -20.29 -24.56 16.28
N GLU A 422 -19.32 -25.39 16.62
CA GLU A 422 -19.11 -25.85 18.00
C GLU A 422 -18.80 -24.68 18.97
N LYS A 423 -18.21 -23.60 18.42
CA LYS A 423 -17.84 -22.42 19.20
C LYS A 423 -18.98 -21.46 19.49
N ILE A 424 -20.10 -21.54 18.77
CA ILE A 424 -21.22 -20.58 18.86
C ILE A 424 -21.68 -20.40 20.31
N ARG A 425 -21.83 -21.50 21.06
CA ARG A 425 -22.26 -21.43 22.45
C ARG A 425 -21.31 -20.60 23.31
N SER A 426 -20.02 -20.87 23.22
CA SER A 426 -19.01 -20.12 23.98
C SER A 426 -18.92 -18.65 23.55
N THR A 427 -19.14 -18.40 22.27
CA THR A 427 -19.19 -17.02 21.73
C THR A 427 -20.42 -16.29 22.28
N ILE A 428 -21.60 -16.93 22.34
CA ILE A 428 -22.80 -16.34 22.90
C ILE A 428 -22.59 -16.02 24.38
N GLU A 429 -22.10 -16.99 25.18
CA GLU A 429 -21.79 -16.79 26.60
C GLU A 429 -20.82 -15.60 26.81
N LEU A 430 -19.83 -15.46 25.96
CA LEU A 430 -18.89 -14.33 26.02
C LEU A 430 -19.56 -13.00 25.67
N VAL A 431 -20.44 -12.97 24.67
CA VAL A 431 -21.24 -11.78 24.33
C VAL A 431 -22.13 -11.39 25.51
N GLU A 432 -22.85 -12.32 26.09
CA GLU A 432 -23.74 -12.07 27.25
C GLU A 432 -22.98 -11.45 28.43
N ASN A 433 -21.79 -11.96 28.74
CA ASN A 433 -20.93 -11.41 29.80
C ASN A 433 -20.49 -9.97 29.51
N ILE A 434 -20.30 -9.62 28.21
CA ILE A 434 -19.95 -8.25 27.79
C ILE A 434 -21.19 -7.34 27.90
N LEU A 435 -22.36 -7.84 27.51
CA LEU A 435 -23.63 -7.10 27.60
C LEU A 435 -24.02 -6.78 29.04
N GLU A 436 -23.72 -7.65 30.01
CA GLU A 436 -23.90 -7.39 31.44
C GLU A 436 -23.11 -6.17 31.95
N GLN A 437 -22.03 -5.81 31.25
CA GLN A 437 -21.25 -4.61 31.53
C GLN A 437 -21.76 -3.36 30.79
N ASP A 438 -22.94 -3.43 30.19
CA ASP A 438 -23.57 -2.39 29.35
C ASP A 438 -22.73 -1.97 28.13
N LYS A 439 -21.84 -2.82 27.63
CA LYS A 439 -20.96 -2.57 26.50
C LYS A 439 -21.57 -3.08 25.20
N LYS A 440 -21.25 -2.40 24.09
CA LYS A 440 -21.56 -2.89 22.74
C LYS A 440 -20.45 -3.79 22.23
N VAL A 441 -20.83 -4.84 21.50
CA VAL A 441 -19.90 -5.87 21.01
C VAL A 441 -20.08 -6.16 19.53
N ILE A 442 -18.97 -6.39 18.85
CA ILE A 442 -18.92 -6.87 17.46
C ILE A 442 -18.53 -8.34 17.50
N VAL A 443 -19.24 -9.18 16.77
CA VAL A 443 -18.87 -10.59 16.53
C VAL A 443 -18.57 -10.78 15.05
N PHE A 444 -17.37 -11.18 14.72
CA PHE A 444 -16.99 -11.54 13.36
C PHE A 444 -16.94 -13.04 13.15
N THR A 445 -17.43 -13.51 12.03
CA THR A 445 -17.37 -14.91 11.58
C THR A 445 -17.19 -14.98 10.06
N ASN A 446 -16.54 -16.04 9.58
CA ASN A 446 -16.42 -16.30 8.15
C ASN A 446 -17.62 -17.07 7.57
N PHE A 447 -18.43 -17.70 8.42
CA PHE A 447 -19.46 -18.63 8.03
C PHE A 447 -20.87 -18.08 8.27
N THR A 448 -21.69 -18.12 7.22
CA THR A 448 -23.07 -17.58 7.26
C THR A 448 -23.96 -18.29 8.28
N ASP A 449 -23.78 -19.60 8.46
CA ASP A 449 -24.56 -20.36 9.44
C ASP A 449 -24.27 -19.92 10.87
N SER A 450 -23.00 -19.69 11.21
CA SER A 450 -22.60 -19.17 12.52
C SER A 450 -23.14 -17.75 12.71
N LEU A 451 -23.05 -16.89 11.69
CA LEU A 451 -23.62 -15.55 11.71
C LEU A 451 -25.12 -15.57 12.02
N ASN A 452 -25.88 -16.39 11.30
CA ASN A 452 -27.32 -16.48 11.47
C ASN A 452 -27.70 -16.95 12.88
N LYS A 453 -27.08 -18.00 13.39
CA LYS A 453 -27.38 -18.54 14.73
C LYS A 453 -27.07 -17.54 15.85
N ILE A 454 -25.94 -16.82 15.74
CA ILE A 454 -25.58 -15.77 16.70
C ILE A 454 -26.57 -14.61 16.61
N TYR A 455 -26.90 -14.16 15.40
CA TYR A 455 -27.85 -13.08 15.17
C TYR A 455 -29.25 -13.42 15.70
N GLU A 456 -29.74 -14.62 15.40
CA GLU A 456 -31.06 -15.11 15.85
C GLU A 456 -31.15 -15.17 17.38
N HIS A 457 -30.06 -15.57 18.06
CA HIS A 457 -30.03 -15.62 19.53
C HIS A 457 -30.27 -14.24 20.17
N PHE A 458 -29.60 -13.19 19.65
CA PHE A 458 -29.72 -11.84 20.20
C PHE A 458 -30.92 -11.06 19.63
N GLY A 459 -31.47 -11.46 18.51
CA GLY A 459 -32.71 -10.98 17.93
C GLY A 459 -32.77 -9.46 17.83
N LYS A 460 -33.71 -8.83 18.55
CA LYS A 460 -33.95 -7.38 18.49
C LYS A 460 -32.81 -6.50 19.01
N GLN A 461 -31.85 -7.07 19.72
CA GLN A 461 -30.67 -6.34 20.21
C GLN A 461 -29.50 -6.40 19.25
N ALA A 462 -29.66 -7.11 18.12
CA ALA A 462 -28.60 -7.33 17.16
C ALA A 462 -28.93 -6.78 15.77
N VAL A 463 -27.90 -6.38 15.07
CA VAL A 463 -27.90 -6.16 13.61
C VAL A 463 -26.87 -7.08 12.98
N TYR A 464 -27.06 -7.39 11.69
CA TYR A 464 -26.10 -8.21 10.97
C TYR A 464 -25.67 -7.62 9.64
N LEU A 465 -24.50 -8.08 9.18
CA LEU A 465 -23.94 -7.70 7.89
C LEU A 465 -23.20 -8.87 7.25
N ASP A 466 -23.67 -9.31 6.09
CA ASP A 466 -23.03 -10.32 5.25
C ASP A 466 -22.84 -9.85 3.81
N GLY A 467 -22.31 -10.74 2.95
CA GLY A 467 -22.06 -10.44 1.54
C GLY A 467 -23.32 -10.22 0.69
N SER A 468 -24.52 -10.66 1.14
CA SER A 468 -25.78 -10.52 0.44
C SER A 468 -26.46 -9.18 0.73
N CYS A 469 -26.02 -8.45 1.77
CA CYS A 469 -26.60 -7.17 2.16
C CYS A 469 -26.42 -6.11 1.08
N SER A 470 -27.52 -5.49 0.66
CA SER A 470 -27.47 -4.33 -0.22
C SER A 470 -26.72 -3.17 0.44
N PRO A 471 -26.15 -2.23 -0.34
CA PRO A 471 -25.46 -1.08 0.22
C PRO A 471 -26.29 -0.27 1.22
N ALA A 472 -27.61 -0.09 0.97
CA ALA A 472 -28.51 0.58 1.87
C ALA A 472 -28.71 -0.19 3.18
N LYS A 473 -28.93 -1.51 3.11
CA LYS A 473 -29.05 -2.38 4.29
C LYS A 473 -27.77 -2.38 5.12
N ARG A 474 -26.62 -2.41 4.46
CA ARG A 474 -25.28 -2.32 5.09
C ARG A 474 -25.16 -1.03 5.92
N GLN A 475 -25.49 0.10 5.31
CA GLN A 475 -25.37 1.40 5.97
C GLN A 475 -26.36 1.52 7.14
N ASN A 476 -27.61 1.06 6.95
CA ASN A 476 -28.58 1.06 8.02
C ASN A 476 -28.14 0.23 9.23
N ALA A 477 -27.56 -0.94 9.02
CA ALA A 477 -27.02 -1.78 10.11
C ALA A 477 -25.91 -1.05 10.89
N VAL A 478 -25.03 -0.32 10.19
CA VAL A 478 -23.99 0.49 10.84
C VAL A 478 -24.60 1.66 11.62
N ASP A 479 -25.52 2.39 11.01
CA ASP A 479 -26.16 3.57 11.61
C ASP A 479 -26.96 3.17 12.88
N GLU A 480 -27.72 2.06 12.82
CA GLU A 480 -28.44 1.50 13.95
C GLU A 480 -27.49 1.07 15.08
N PHE A 481 -26.41 0.37 14.77
CA PHE A 481 -25.45 -0.04 15.79
C PHE A 481 -24.75 1.15 16.46
N GLN A 482 -24.40 2.17 15.66
CA GLN A 482 -23.71 3.35 16.19
C GLN A 482 -24.61 4.24 17.06
N ASN A 483 -25.85 4.47 16.64
CA ASN A 483 -26.70 5.53 17.20
C ASN A 483 -27.88 5.02 18.05
N ASN A 484 -28.22 3.74 17.99
CA ASN A 484 -29.35 3.17 18.73
C ASN A 484 -28.87 2.36 19.93
N ASP A 485 -29.12 2.83 21.13
CA ASP A 485 -28.70 2.18 22.38
C ASP A 485 -29.35 0.82 22.63
N LYS A 486 -30.47 0.51 21.97
CA LYS A 486 -31.10 -0.80 22.04
C LYS A 486 -30.36 -1.87 21.22
N ILE A 487 -29.56 -1.44 20.27
CA ILE A 487 -28.74 -2.35 19.47
C ILE A 487 -27.36 -2.45 20.12
N LYS A 488 -27.10 -3.60 20.73
CA LYS A 488 -25.87 -3.86 21.49
C LYS A 488 -24.89 -4.81 20.76
N VAL A 489 -25.39 -5.61 19.80
CA VAL A 489 -24.62 -6.64 19.13
C VAL A 489 -24.58 -6.38 17.63
N PHE A 490 -23.39 -6.36 17.05
CA PHE A 490 -23.18 -6.33 15.62
C PHE A 490 -22.58 -7.66 15.17
N VAL A 491 -23.29 -8.44 14.36
CA VAL A 491 -22.78 -9.72 13.84
C VAL A 491 -22.37 -9.54 12.38
N GLY A 492 -21.10 -9.72 12.07
CA GLY A 492 -20.55 -9.44 10.75
C GLY A 492 -19.81 -10.61 10.12
N ASN A 493 -20.03 -10.83 8.82
CA ASN A 493 -19.10 -11.67 8.06
C ASN A 493 -17.75 -10.95 7.93
N LEU A 494 -16.66 -11.61 8.30
CA LEU A 494 -15.33 -11.02 8.39
C LEU A 494 -14.89 -10.31 7.11
N LYS A 495 -15.13 -10.89 5.95
CA LYS A 495 -14.80 -10.28 4.65
C LYS A 495 -15.74 -9.15 4.27
N ALA A 496 -17.04 -9.31 4.53
CA ALA A 496 -18.05 -8.34 4.13
C ALA A 496 -18.06 -7.12 5.07
N ALA A 497 -17.94 -7.34 6.37
CA ALA A 497 -17.99 -6.30 7.40
C ALA A 497 -16.59 -5.78 7.81
N GLY A 498 -15.54 -6.52 7.49
CA GLY A 498 -14.15 -6.13 7.76
C GLY A 498 -13.67 -4.92 6.94
N VAL A 499 -14.41 -4.45 5.93
CA VAL A 499 -13.98 -3.36 5.05
C VAL A 499 -15.02 -2.24 5.01
N GLY A 500 -14.55 -1.00 5.22
CA GLY A 500 -15.29 0.20 4.87
C GLY A 500 -16.41 0.65 5.80
N ILE A 501 -16.48 0.13 7.01
CA ILE A 501 -17.45 0.58 8.02
C ILE A 501 -16.76 1.09 9.29
N THR A 502 -17.46 1.90 10.05
CA THR A 502 -17.00 2.44 11.34
C THR A 502 -17.95 1.95 12.44
N LEU A 503 -17.39 1.31 13.46
CA LEU A 503 -18.14 0.71 14.56
C LEU A 503 -17.53 1.12 15.92
N THR A 504 -17.20 2.40 16.08
CA THR A 504 -16.54 2.94 17.29
C THR A 504 -17.41 2.93 18.55
N ALA A 505 -18.71 2.65 18.42
CA ALA A 505 -19.57 2.42 19.56
C ALA A 505 -19.25 1.09 20.30
N ALA A 506 -18.52 0.17 19.64
CA ALA A 506 -18.15 -1.10 20.27
C ALA A 506 -16.89 -0.95 21.14
N GLU A 507 -16.93 -1.54 22.32
CA GLU A 507 -15.81 -1.67 23.25
C GLU A 507 -15.24 -3.09 23.26
N ALA A 508 -15.89 -4.03 22.58
CA ALA A 508 -15.43 -5.40 22.46
C ALA A 508 -15.60 -5.93 21.04
N VAL A 509 -14.63 -6.75 20.61
CA VAL A 509 -14.65 -7.48 19.35
C VAL A 509 -14.39 -8.95 19.63
N ILE A 510 -15.19 -9.84 19.07
CA ILE A 510 -15.02 -11.29 19.18
C ILE A 510 -14.80 -11.87 17.80
N MET A 511 -13.73 -12.61 17.62
CA MET A 511 -13.42 -13.36 16.39
C MET A 511 -13.89 -14.81 16.58
N ASN A 512 -15.16 -15.10 16.20
CA ASN A 512 -15.72 -16.45 16.38
C ASN A 512 -14.90 -17.52 15.66
N ASP A 513 -14.33 -17.17 14.51
CA ASP A 513 -13.41 -18.05 13.76
C ASP A 513 -12.32 -17.23 13.04
N LEU A 514 -11.21 -17.90 12.71
CA LEU A 514 -10.02 -17.24 12.20
C LEU A 514 -10.01 -17.21 10.67
N SER A 515 -9.50 -16.11 10.08
CA SER A 515 -9.05 -16.08 8.68
C SER A 515 -7.61 -16.61 8.58
N PHE A 516 -7.24 -17.16 7.43
CA PHE A 516 -5.85 -17.45 7.12
C PHE A 516 -5.03 -16.19 6.78
N VAL A 517 -5.68 -15.02 6.72
CA VAL A 517 -5.06 -13.76 6.31
C VAL A 517 -4.95 -12.84 7.51
N PRO A 518 -3.74 -12.53 8.00
CA PRO A 518 -3.55 -11.64 9.15
C PRO A 518 -4.21 -10.28 9.00
N SER A 519 -4.15 -9.68 7.80
CA SER A 519 -4.78 -8.38 7.55
C SER A 519 -6.30 -8.38 7.67
N ASP A 520 -6.98 -9.53 7.44
CA ASP A 520 -8.43 -9.61 7.66
C ASP A 520 -8.77 -9.37 9.13
N HIS A 521 -7.95 -9.90 10.03
CA HIS A 521 -8.10 -9.70 11.49
C HIS A 521 -7.82 -8.26 11.88
N ALA A 522 -6.68 -7.72 11.46
CA ALA A 522 -6.31 -6.33 11.73
C ALA A 522 -7.38 -5.36 11.22
N GLN A 523 -7.91 -5.59 10.03
CA GLN A 523 -8.99 -4.77 9.46
C GLN A 523 -10.28 -4.85 10.29
N ALA A 524 -10.65 -6.03 10.76
CA ALA A 524 -11.83 -6.23 11.58
C ALA A 524 -11.69 -5.57 12.97
N GLU A 525 -10.55 -5.77 13.64
CA GLU A 525 -10.22 -5.09 14.90
C GLU A 525 -10.32 -3.56 14.75
N ASP A 526 -9.85 -3.02 13.65
CA ASP A 526 -9.81 -1.60 13.35
C ASP A 526 -11.18 -0.99 13.00
N ARG A 527 -12.26 -1.77 12.97
CA ARG A 527 -13.63 -1.22 12.86
C ARG A 527 -14.05 -0.50 14.12
N SER A 528 -13.62 -0.97 15.29
CA SER A 528 -13.85 -0.34 16.59
C SER A 528 -12.66 0.50 17.05
N TYR A 529 -11.43 0.05 16.81
CA TYR A 529 -10.20 0.69 17.27
C TYR A 529 -9.68 1.71 16.27
N ARG A 530 -10.29 2.89 16.28
CA ARG A 530 -9.93 3.99 15.37
C ARG A 530 -10.31 5.35 15.97
N TYR A 531 -9.96 6.43 15.26
CA TYR A 531 -10.34 7.78 15.68
C TYR A 531 -11.84 7.88 16.02
N GLY A 532 -12.14 8.43 17.18
CA GLY A 532 -13.47 8.53 17.75
C GLY A 532 -13.79 7.45 18.80
N GLN A 533 -12.92 6.45 18.98
CA GLN A 533 -13.02 5.52 20.10
C GLN A 533 -12.65 6.23 21.41
N LYS A 534 -13.50 6.10 22.43
CA LYS A 534 -13.34 6.76 23.73
C LYS A 534 -13.00 5.80 24.86
N SER A 535 -13.18 4.51 24.64
CA SER A 535 -12.99 3.44 25.62
C SER A 535 -11.93 2.44 25.14
N ASN A 536 -11.32 1.73 26.08
CA ASN A 536 -10.46 0.60 25.74
C ASN A 536 -11.23 -0.45 24.94
N VAL A 537 -10.59 -1.02 23.93
CA VAL A 537 -11.18 -2.06 23.09
C VAL A 537 -10.59 -3.41 23.45
N SER A 538 -11.44 -4.33 23.89
CA SER A 538 -11.06 -5.71 24.16
C SER A 538 -11.35 -6.59 22.95
N VAL A 539 -10.32 -7.27 22.45
CA VAL A 539 -10.45 -8.18 21.30
C VAL A 539 -10.28 -9.62 21.80
N TYR A 540 -11.31 -10.41 21.67
CA TYR A 540 -11.33 -11.79 22.13
C TYR A 540 -11.20 -12.77 20.97
N TYR A 541 -10.31 -13.74 21.14
CA TYR A 541 -10.10 -14.85 20.22
C TYR A 541 -10.44 -16.17 20.93
N PRO A 542 -11.70 -16.64 20.86
CA PRO A 542 -12.03 -17.99 21.31
C PRO A 542 -11.35 -19.04 20.44
N ILE A 543 -10.52 -19.90 21.02
CA ILE A 543 -9.67 -20.84 20.29
C ILE A 543 -9.76 -22.22 20.91
N PHE A 544 -10.10 -23.21 20.11
CA PHE A 544 -10.01 -24.60 20.57
C PHE A 544 -8.56 -25.07 20.56
N GLU A 545 -8.03 -25.37 21.74
CA GLU A 545 -6.69 -25.94 21.90
C GLU A 545 -6.58 -27.31 21.21
N ASN A 546 -5.37 -27.65 20.78
CA ASN A 546 -5.05 -28.93 20.14
C ASN A 546 -5.88 -29.23 18.87
N THR A 547 -6.30 -28.17 18.17
CA THR A 547 -6.98 -28.26 16.87
C THR A 547 -6.21 -27.53 15.80
N ILE A 548 -6.64 -27.68 14.53
CA ILE A 548 -6.13 -26.88 13.41
C ILE A 548 -6.25 -25.37 13.67
N GLU A 549 -7.23 -24.95 14.46
CA GLU A 549 -7.42 -23.53 14.78
C GLU A 549 -6.33 -23.00 15.71
N GLY A 550 -5.92 -23.78 16.71
CA GLY A 550 -4.76 -23.44 17.55
C GLY A 550 -3.49 -23.27 16.74
N ALA A 551 -3.24 -24.18 15.80
CA ALA A 551 -2.11 -24.07 14.87
C ALA A 551 -2.19 -22.80 13.99
N ILE A 552 -3.37 -22.47 13.48
CA ILE A 552 -3.59 -21.23 12.69
C ILE A 552 -3.27 -20.00 13.56
N TYR A 553 -3.78 -19.95 14.79
CA TYR A 553 -3.57 -18.82 15.69
C TYR A 553 -2.08 -18.61 16.03
N ASP A 554 -1.37 -19.69 16.33
CA ASP A 554 0.07 -19.64 16.63
C ASP A 554 0.88 -19.10 15.46
N ILE A 555 0.56 -19.56 14.26
CA ILE A 555 1.22 -19.10 13.03
C ILE A 555 0.92 -17.61 12.77
N LEU A 556 -0.34 -17.20 12.93
CA LEU A 556 -0.73 -15.80 12.78
C LEU A 556 0.03 -14.91 13.77
N ASN A 557 0.16 -15.31 15.04
CA ASN A 557 0.89 -14.55 16.04
C ASN A 557 2.40 -14.48 15.79
N LYS A 558 3.02 -15.61 15.44
CA LYS A 558 4.45 -15.61 15.05
C LYS A 558 4.72 -14.65 13.90
N LYS A 559 3.82 -14.64 12.93
CA LYS A 559 3.94 -13.78 11.76
C LYS A 559 3.63 -12.32 12.06
N LYS A 560 2.70 -12.01 12.95
CA LYS A 560 2.42 -10.64 13.41
C LYS A 560 3.68 -9.99 13.97
N ASN A 561 4.42 -10.68 14.84
CA ASN A 561 5.66 -10.17 15.44
C ASN A 561 6.78 -9.93 14.42
N ILE A 562 6.87 -10.76 13.37
CA ILE A 562 7.83 -10.57 12.28
C ILE A 562 7.43 -9.38 11.39
N PHE A 563 6.13 -9.13 11.22
CA PHE A 563 5.58 -8.08 10.36
C PHE A 563 5.60 -6.70 10.98
N GLU A 564 5.43 -6.57 12.29
CA GLU A 564 5.59 -5.29 13.00
C GLU A 564 7.03 -4.79 12.88
N THR A 565 8.01 -5.69 12.77
CA THR A 565 9.44 -5.36 12.62
C THR A 565 9.84 -5.07 11.17
N VAL A 566 9.17 -5.64 10.17
CA VAL A 566 9.54 -5.57 8.75
C VAL A 566 8.32 -5.23 7.90
N MET A 567 7.86 -3.98 7.97
CA MET A 567 6.88 -3.39 7.03
C MET A 567 5.93 -4.35 6.30
N GLY A 568 4.76 -4.60 6.86
CA GLY A 568 3.57 -4.88 6.09
C GLY A 568 3.19 -6.34 5.86
N ASP A 569 1.95 -6.53 6.09
CA ASP A 569 1.06 -7.68 6.00
C ASP A 569 1.26 -8.62 4.80
N ASN A 570 1.07 -9.86 5.10
CA ASN A 570 0.74 -11.02 4.27
C ASN A 570 1.88 -11.94 3.83
N VAL A 571 2.10 -12.90 4.68
CA VAL A 571 2.48 -14.25 4.23
C VAL A 571 1.32 -14.77 3.38
N GLY A 572 1.59 -15.25 2.20
CA GLY A 572 0.57 -15.76 1.31
C GLY A 572 -0.22 -16.89 1.98
N LYS A 573 -1.53 -16.99 1.73
CA LYS A 573 -2.38 -18.08 2.24
C LYS A 573 -1.72 -19.45 2.07
N ALA A 574 -1.00 -19.63 0.96
CA ALA A 574 -0.27 -20.82 0.62
C ALA A 574 0.82 -21.20 1.64
N GLU A 575 1.58 -20.21 2.10
CA GLU A 575 2.65 -20.43 3.08
C GLU A 575 2.09 -20.73 4.46
N ILE A 576 0.99 -20.09 4.83
CA ILE A 576 0.30 -20.37 6.09
C ILE A 576 -0.22 -21.80 6.10
N VAL A 577 -0.86 -22.25 5.01
CA VAL A 577 -1.33 -23.64 4.92
C VAL A 577 -0.19 -24.62 4.96
N GLN A 578 0.89 -24.36 4.21
CA GLN A 578 2.07 -25.23 4.25
C GLN A 578 2.68 -25.31 5.65
N GLU A 579 2.72 -24.20 6.38
CA GLU A 579 3.25 -24.15 7.74
C GLU A 579 2.30 -24.83 8.76
N ILE A 580 0.98 -24.67 8.59
CA ILE A 580 -0.04 -25.43 9.33
C ILE A 580 0.14 -26.92 9.09
N MET A 581 0.33 -27.33 7.84
CA MET A 581 0.56 -28.73 7.49
C MET A 581 1.84 -29.27 8.13
N ASN A 582 2.93 -28.51 8.08
CA ASN A 582 4.19 -28.88 8.73
C ASN A 582 4.04 -29.01 10.26
N GLN A 583 3.24 -28.13 10.88
CA GLN A 583 3.00 -28.17 12.33
C GLN A 583 2.08 -29.34 12.71
N ILE A 584 1.08 -29.64 11.91
CA ILE A 584 0.12 -30.73 12.19
C ILE A 584 0.74 -32.10 11.88
N PHE A 585 1.51 -32.23 10.79
CA PHE A 585 2.17 -33.48 10.39
C PHE A 585 3.56 -33.66 11.01
N GLY A 586 4.29 -32.58 11.33
CA GLY A 586 5.61 -32.63 11.94
C GLY A 586 5.60 -33.02 13.42
N ASN A 587 4.45 -33.01 14.08
CA ASN A 587 4.24 -33.47 15.45
C ASN A 587 3.74 -34.93 15.53
N ARG A 588 3.72 -35.66 14.41
CA ARG A 588 3.54 -37.10 14.33
C ARG A 588 4.84 -37.75 13.85
#